data_c18e906be6fca3278aa17e3a9b8e035e
#
_entry.id   c18e906be6fca3278aa17e3a9b8e035e
#
_cell.length_a   1.000
_cell.length_b   1.000
_cell.length_c   1.000
_cell.angle_alpha   90.00
_cell.angle_beta   90.00
_cell.angle_gamma   90.00
#
_symmetry.space_group_name_H-M   'P 1'
#
loop_
_entity.id
_entity.type
_entity.pdbx_description
1 polymer ?
#
loop_
_entity_poly.entity_id
_entity_poly.type
_entity_poly.pdbx_seq_one_letter_code
_entity_poly.pdbx_strand_id
1 'polypeptide(L)'
;MLSDSLRSLPAFDHFRKRFDARDTELLRKGVDVSLTSPAPSGSFKAVFVLFSAGLSFVFGFNLLMLCERSLVTLPLLLPAVALLALSLWLVLYVALFGSRFVPCGSTVRNLERFLYANKLYVSHEETLSNGTKRERIDSSLRLCVLVSGNLLTVRAFDDGNGYTSKLSKLEDMGLCSVIGRPLDSKSAGVGATDYVFRLRDDVRLQAVPRLLSSEPTGRLDAIPLTGELSWNFFHLPHMLIAGGTGGGKSTFLYYLIAEFMRLGNSNGFAGEVYICDPKNAELASLSHVIGSDRVGVSPAQIAKVVRLCREEMDRRYEYMQDPERFRFGANAFTYGLNPVFLIFDEVAAFKAAADKKTFTEVWDNLTQLVLKARAANVFVILAMQQPRADTISTDIRDNLGARVSLGSLSDEGYRMTFGGSFDFLPIEERGTGYIMLDGWDAPRPFKAPFADYSKVDYPKELKRLYIAAQRRNGVSADNAEKEESAESVTD
;
A
#
# COMPACT_ATOMS: atom_id res chain seq x y z
N MET A 1 -36.15 3.29 2.55
CA MET A 1 -36.27 4.24 3.65
C MET A 1 -36.28 3.60 5.05
N LEU A 2 -37.16 2.65 5.41
CA LEU A 2 -37.13 1.98 6.74
C LEU A 2 -35.83 1.17 6.98
N SER A 3 -35.21 0.59 5.95
CA SER A 3 -33.97 -0.19 6.09
C SER A 3 -32.74 0.65 6.42
N ASP A 4 -32.69 1.89 5.97
CA ASP A 4 -31.51 2.76 6.15
C ASP A 4 -31.51 3.43 7.52
N SER A 5 -32.71 3.80 8.04
CA SER A 5 -32.89 4.36 9.38
C SER A 5 -32.57 3.35 10.49
N LEU A 6 -32.91 2.06 10.28
CA LEU A 6 -32.58 1.00 11.23
C LEU A 6 -31.09 0.64 11.22
N ARG A 7 -30.38 0.82 10.09
CA ARG A 7 -28.94 0.59 9.98
C ARG A 7 -28.09 1.61 10.73
N SER A 8 -28.64 2.77 11.07
CA SER A 8 -27.94 3.85 11.79
C SER A 8 -28.01 3.75 13.32
N LEU A 9 -28.73 2.78 13.89
CA LEU A 9 -28.83 2.61 15.34
C LEU A 9 -27.55 1.99 15.93
N PRO A 10 -27.00 2.53 17.06
CA PRO A 10 -25.75 2.02 17.68
C PRO A 10 -25.78 0.53 18.03
N ALA A 11 -26.92 -0.01 18.42
CA ALA A 11 -27.09 -1.43 18.71
C ALA A 11 -26.85 -2.30 17.46
N PHE A 12 -27.27 -1.84 16.27
CA PHE A 12 -27.05 -2.55 15.01
C PHE A 12 -25.60 -2.52 14.57
N ASP A 13 -24.88 -1.44 14.86
CA ASP A 13 -23.47 -1.30 14.55
C ASP A 13 -22.62 -2.30 15.36
N HIS A 14 -22.98 -2.54 16.61
CA HIS A 14 -22.32 -3.55 17.44
C HIS A 14 -22.54 -4.98 16.92
N PHE A 15 -23.78 -5.33 16.55
CA PHE A 15 -24.09 -6.62 15.93
C PHE A 15 -23.39 -6.80 14.60
N ARG A 16 -23.37 -5.78 13.74
CA ARG A 16 -22.68 -5.78 12.46
C ARG A 16 -21.18 -6.04 12.61
N LYS A 17 -20.50 -5.33 13.52
CA LYS A 17 -19.08 -5.54 13.83
C LYS A 17 -18.76 -6.97 14.27
N ARG A 18 -19.64 -7.56 15.05
CA ARG A 18 -19.47 -8.94 15.56
C ARG A 18 -19.62 -10.00 14.44
N PHE A 19 -20.52 -9.79 13.50
CA PHE A 19 -20.69 -10.65 12.32
C PHE A 19 -19.55 -10.47 11.31
N ASP A 20 -19.12 -9.24 11.07
CA ASP A 20 -17.99 -8.95 10.20
C ASP A 20 -16.67 -9.59 10.73
N ALA A 21 -16.49 -9.61 12.04
CA ALA A 21 -15.37 -10.29 12.69
C ALA A 21 -15.42 -11.81 12.49
N ARG A 22 -16.58 -12.43 12.56
CA ARG A 22 -16.78 -13.88 12.35
C ARG A 22 -16.56 -14.26 10.89
N ASP A 23 -17.07 -13.47 9.95
CA ASP A 23 -16.82 -13.68 8.51
C ASP A 23 -15.33 -13.58 8.19
N THR A 24 -14.63 -12.61 8.78
CA THR A 24 -13.19 -12.45 8.62
C THR A 24 -12.41 -13.65 9.19
N GLU A 25 -12.84 -14.22 10.31
CA GLU A 25 -12.19 -15.40 10.90
C GLU A 25 -12.36 -16.65 10.03
N LEU A 26 -13.53 -16.84 9.43
CA LEU A 26 -13.77 -17.94 8.49
C LEU A 26 -12.96 -17.77 7.21
N LEU A 27 -12.89 -16.55 6.66
CA LEU A 27 -12.09 -16.23 5.48
C LEU A 27 -10.59 -16.39 5.71
N ARG A 28 -10.09 -16.24 6.94
CA ARG A 28 -8.68 -16.52 7.30
C ARG A 28 -8.30 -18.00 7.11
N LYS A 29 -9.25 -18.91 7.19
CA LYS A 29 -9.04 -20.35 6.97
C LYS A 29 -9.10 -20.74 5.49
N GLY A 30 -9.52 -19.82 4.63
CA GLY A 30 -9.76 -20.07 3.22
C GLY A 30 -11.13 -20.71 2.99
N VAL A 31 -11.90 -20.15 2.07
CA VAL A 31 -13.24 -20.65 1.71
C VAL A 31 -13.29 -20.88 0.21
N ASP A 32 -13.58 -22.13 -0.15
CA ASP A 32 -13.79 -22.49 -1.55
C ASP A 32 -15.19 -22.08 -2.02
N VAL A 33 -15.24 -21.51 -3.23
CA VAL A 33 -16.45 -21.06 -3.89
C VAL A 33 -16.54 -21.74 -5.25
N SER A 34 -17.59 -22.51 -5.46
CA SER A 34 -17.90 -23.16 -6.74
C SER A 34 -19.40 -23.32 -6.89
N LEU A 35 -19.87 -23.44 -8.13
CA LEU A 35 -21.29 -23.68 -8.41
C LEU A 35 -21.59 -25.18 -8.39
N THR A 36 -22.56 -25.57 -7.58
CA THR A 36 -23.05 -26.96 -7.51
C THR A 36 -24.48 -27.11 -8.01
N SER A 37 -25.16 -25.99 -8.30
CA SER A 37 -26.54 -25.98 -8.81
C SER A 37 -26.74 -24.75 -9.71
N PRO A 38 -27.70 -24.79 -10.65
CA PRO A 38 -27.95 -23.75 -11.65
C PRO A 38 -28.40 -22.39 -11.06
N ALA A 39 -28.74 -22.32 -9.79
CA ALA A 39 -29.01 -21.05 -9.12
C ALA A 39 -28.40 -21.04 -7.72
N PRO A 40 -27.72 -19.95 -7.34
CA PRO A 40 -27.16 -19.83 -5.99
C PRO A 40 -28.30 -19.93 -4.97
N SER A 41 -28.37 -21.06 -4.25
CA SER A 41 -29.45 -21.37 -3.29
C SER A 41 -29.27 -20.64 -1.96
N GLY A 42 -29.41 -19.31 -2.00
CA GLY A 42 -29.38 -18.50 -0.77
C GLY A 42 -30.63 -18.62 0.12
N SER A 43 -31.64 -19.42 -0.30
CA SER A 43 -32.99 -19.27 0.24
C SER A 43 -33.38 -20.26 1.33
N PHE A 44 -32.79 -21.46 1.39
CA PHE A 44 -33.32 -22.50 2.26
C PHE A 44 -33.30 -22.14 3.76
N LYS A 45 -32.21 -21.57 4.25
CA LYS A 45 -32.10 -21.15 5.65
C LYS A 45 -33.01 -19.95 5.97
N ALA A 46 -33.10 -18.99 5.03
CA ALA A 46 -34.01 -17.86 5.19
C ALA A 46 -35.49 -18.31 5.17
N VAL A 47 -35.83 -19.24 4.24
CA VAL A 47 -37.17 -19.86 4.20
C VAL A 47 -37.46 -20.63 5.50
N PHE A 48 -36.51 -21.38 6.02
CA PHE A 48 -36.67 -22.10 7.29
C PHE A 48 -36.90 -21.17 8.49
N VAL A 49 -36.14 -20.06 8.54
CA VAL A 49 -36.32 -19.07 9.62
C VAL A 49 -37.68 -18.34 9.49
N LEU A 50 -38.10 -17.98 8.27
CA LEU A 50 -39.41 -17.37 8.03
C LEU A 50 -40.57 -18.36 8.34
N PHE A 51 -40.37 -19.63 8.03
CA PHE A 51 -41.34 -20.69 8.40
C PHE A 51 -41.43 -20.83 9.91
N SER A 52 -40.30 -20.85 10.62
CA SER A 52 -40.24 -20.88 12.08
C SER A 52 -40.89 -19.64 12.73
N ALA A 53 -40.69 -18.46 12.11
CA ALA A 53 -41.32 -17.23 12.54
C ALA A 53 -42.89 -17.30 12.37
N GLY A 54 -43.33 -17.81 11.22
CA GLY A 54 -44.76 -18.05 10.97
C GLY A 54 -45.38 -19.03 11.96
N LEU A 55 -44.67 -20.11 12.24
CA LEU A 55 -45.14 -21.10 13.23
C LEU A 55 -45.22 -20.49 14.65
N SER A 56 -44.21 -19.73 15.06
CA SER A 56 -44.21 -19.03 16.37
C SER A 56 -45.30 -17.98 16.46
N PHE A 57 -45.62 -17.29 15.36
CA PHE A 57 -46.73 -16.35 15.30
C PHE A 57 -48.07 -17.05 15.48
N VAL A 58 -48.30 -18.13 14.73
CA VAL A 58 -49.58 -18.91 14.83
C VAL A 58 -49.80 -19.46 16.25
N PHE A 59 -48.76 -20.04 16.84
CA PHE A 59 -48.83 -20.54 18.21
C PHE A 59 -49.07 -19.43 19.24
N GLY A 60 -48.32 -18.32 19.16
CA GLY A 60 -48.48 -17.19 20.06
C GLY A 60 -49.85 -16.53 19.94
N PHE A 61 -50.37 -16.39 18.70
CA PHE A 61 -51.71 -15.84 18.46
C PHE A 61 -52.81 -16.74 18.99
N ASN A 62 -52.73 -18.05 18.73
CA ASN A 62 -53.73 -19.00 19.29
C ASN A 62 -53.69 -19.03 20.82
N LEU A 63 -52.51 -18.95 21.42
CA LEU A 63 -52.37 -18.90 22.88
C LEU A 63 -52.98 -17.62 23.45
N LEU A 64 -52.83 -16.49 22.76
CA LEU A 64 -53.45 -15.21 23.12
C LEU A 64 -54.99 -15.29 23.07
N MET A 65 -55.54 -15.90 22.01
CA MET A 65 -56.98 -16.11 21.85
C MET A 65 -57.56 -17.05 22.91
N LEU A 66 -56.79 -18.03 23.36
CA LEU A 66 -57.18 -18.89 24.50
C LEU A 66 -57.21 -18.11 25.82
N CYS A 67 -56.31 -17.13 26.01
CA CYS A 67 -56.30 -16.26 27.19
C CYS A 67 -57.55 -15.38 27.29
N GLU A 68 -58.10 -14.91 26.14
CA GLU A 68 -59.35 -14.12 26.14
C GLU A 68 -60.57 -14.93 26.51
N ARG A 69 -60.54 -16.26 26.38
CA ARG A 69 -61.69 -17.16 26.63
C ARG A 69 -61.69 -17.83 28.00
N SER A 70 -60.64 -17.73 28.79
CA SER A 70 -60.52 -18.42 30.08
C SER A 70 -60.09 -17.50 31.22
N LEU A 71 -60.62 -17.74 32.43
CA LEU A 71 -60.30 -17.01 33.68
C LEU A 71 -58.85 -17.27 34.19
N VAL A 72 -58.04 -18.08 33.51
CA VAL A 72 -56.64 -18.41 33.86
C VAL A 72 -55.73 -17.67 32.95
N THR A 73 -55.57 -16.37 33.09
CA THR A 73 -54.97 -15.49 32.05
C THR A 73 -53.49 -15.26 32.22
N LEU A 74 -52.95 -15.15 33.43
CA LEU A 74 -51.58 -14.68 33.64
C LEU A 74 -50.48 -15.69 33.23
N PRO A 75 -50.53 -16.99 33.53
CA PRO A 75 -49.45 -17.93 33.17
C PRO A 75 -49.37 -18.23 31.67
N LEU A 76 -50.46 -18.01 30.89
CA LEU A 76 -50.47 -18.21 29.43
C LEU A 76 -50.15 -16.95 28.63
N LEU A 77 -50.35 -15.77 29.20
CA LEU A 77 -50.12 -14.49 28.54
C LEU A 77 -48.60 -14.25 28.28
N LEU A 78 -47.77 -14.55 29.27
CA LEU A 78 -46.31 -14.39 29.16
C LEU A 78 -45.71 -15.21 28.03
N PRO A 79 -45.95 -16.54 27.89
CA PRO A 79 -45.44 -17.30 26.76
C PRO A 79 -46.06 -16.88 25.42
N ALA A 80 -47.31 -16.42 25.35
CA ALA A 80 -47.91 -15.91 24.14
C ALA A 80 -47.20 -14.65 23.62
N VAL A 81 -46.96 -13.69 24.49
CA VAL A 81 -46.23 -12.46 24.18
C VAL A 81 -44.77 -12.77 23.78
N ALA A 82 -44.13 -13.70 24.50
CA ALA A 82 -42.77 -14.13 24.17
C ALA A 82 -42.65 -14.76 22.77
N LEU A 83 -43.60 -15.61 22.37
CA LEU A 83 -43.65 -16.22 21.04
C LEU A 83 -43.90 -15.20 19.93
N LEU A 84 -44.80 -14.22 20.17
CA LEU A 84 -45.05 -13.14 19.22
C LEU A 84 -43.81 -12.23 19.07
N ALA A 85 -43.16 -11.89 20.18
CA ALA A 85 -41.90 -11.14 20.15
C ALA A 85 -40.76 -11.90 19.42
N LEU A 86 -40.67 -13.21 19.65
CA LEU A 86 -39.72 -14.08 18.97
C LEU A 86 -39.99 -14.13 17.45
N SER A 87 -41.26 -14.25 17.03
CA SER A 87 -41.62 -14.24 15.60
C SER A 87 -41.26 -12.94 14.94
N LEU A 88 -41.54 -11.80 15.56
CA LEU A 88 -41.18 -10.49 15.08
C LEU A 88 -39.66 -10.33 15.01
N TRP A 89 -38.94 -10.78 16.04
CA TRP A 89 -37.48 -10.76 16.05
C TRP A 89 -36.88 -11.61 14.94
N LEU A 90 -37.39 -12.82 14.67
CA LEU A 90 -36.94 -13.69 13.59
C LEU A 90 -37.19 -13.09 12.21
N VAL A 91 -38.33 -12.45 11.99
CA VAL A 91 -38.66 -11.74 10.74
C VAL A 91 -37.69 -10.56 10.53
N LEU A 92 -37.50 -9.74 11.56
CA LEU A 92 -36.54 -8.63 11.55
C LEU A 92 -35.11 -9.13 11.30
N TYR A 93 -34.74 -10.23 11.95
CA TYR A 93 -33.43 -10.85 11.77
C TYR A 93 -33.22 -11.29 10.33
N VAL A 94 -34.19 -11.94 9.69
CA VAL A 94 -34.09 -12.31 8.24
C VAL A 94 -34.10 -11.08 7.35
N ALA A 95 -34.95 -10.09 7.64
CA ALA A 95 -35.00 -8.85 6.84
C ALA A 95 -33.70 -8.06 6.87
N LEU A 96 -33.02 -8.03 8.00
CA LEU A 96 -31.79 -7.26 8.21
C LEU A 96 -30.52 -8.05 7.86
N PHE A 97 -30.51 -9.36 8.06
CA PHE A 97 -29.35 -10.22 7.97
C PHE A 97 -29.52 -11.42 7.01
N GLY A 98 -30.61 -11.50 6.27
CA GLY A 98 -30.95 -12.64 5.40
C GLY A 98 -29.87 -12.98 4.38
N SER A 99 -29.03 -12.01 4.00
CA SER A 99 -27.85 -12.24 3.16
C SER A 99 -26.72 -12.99 3.87
N ARG A 100 -26.77 -13.17 5.19
CA ARG A 100 -25.67 -13.68 6.04
C ARG A 100 -25.90 -15.06 6.65
N PHE A 101 -26.95 -15.77 6.22
CA PHE A 101 -27.23 -17.14 6.70
C PHE A 101 -26.26 -18.21 6.17
N VAL A 102 -25.41 -17.83 5.21
CA VAL A 102 -24.33 -18.69 4.70
C VAL A 102 -23.02 -18.28 5.39
N PRO A 103 -22.15 -19.20 5.79
CA PRO A 103 -20.79 -18.87 6.21
C PRO A 103 -20.13 -17.99 5.15
N CYS A 104 -19.55 -16.85 5.54
CA CYS A 104 -19.01 -15.84 4.64
C CYS A 104 -20.05 -15.19 3.70
N GLY A 105 -21.23 -14.94 4.20
CA GLY A 105 -22.52 -14.71 3.54
C GLY A 105 -22.61 -13.72 2.41
N SER A 106 -21.89 -12.58 2.41
CA SER A 106 -22.01 -11.62 1.31
C SER A 106 -20.98 -11.88 0.22
N THR A 107 -19.71 -12.07 0.55
CA THR A 107 -18.63 -12.23 -0.42
C THR A 107 -18.77 -13.53 -1.21
N VAL A 108 -18.97 -14.65 -0.53
CA VAL A 108 -19.15 -15.97 -1.19
C VAL A 108 -20.34 -15.96 -2.12
N ARG A 109 -21.50 -15.46 -1.67
CA ARG A 109 -22.70 -15.39 -2.50
C ARG A 109 -22.53 -14.45 -3.71
N ASN A 110 -21.85 -13.33 -3.52
CA ASN A 110 -21.59 -12.42 -4.61
C ASN A 110 -20.65 -13.08 -5.65
N LEU A 111 -19.67 -13.85 -5.19
CA LEU A 111 -18.80 -14.63 -6.07
C LEU A 111 -19.54 -15.78 -6.77
N GLU A 112 -20.44 -16.50 -6.10
CA GLU A 112 -21.31 -17.49 -6.75
C GLU A 112 -22.16 -16.85 -7.86
N ARG A 113 -22.77 -15.69 -7.60
CA ARG A 113 -23.50 -14.92 -8.62
C ARG A 113 -22.61 -14.45 -9.75
N PHE A 114 -21.39 -14.04 -9.44
CA PHE A 114 -20.39 -13.66 -10.43
C PHE A 114 -20.03 -14.82 -11.37
N LEU A 115 -19.79 -16.01 -10.81
CA LEU A 115 -19.51 -17.22 -11.59
C LEU A 115 -20.68 -17.56 -12.51
N TYR A 116 -21.91 -17.47 -12.00
CA TYR A 116 -23.13 -17.76 -12.77
C TYR A 116 -23.37 -16.73 -13.88
N ALA A 117 -23.30 -15.43 -13.55
CA ALA A 117 -23.56 -14.33 -14.49
C ALA A 117 -22.55 -14.32 -15.67
N ASN A 118 -21.30 -14.68 -15.40
CA ASN A 118 -20.23 -14.68 -16.40
C ASN A 118 -20.06 -16.05 -17.10
N LYS A 119 -20.96 -17.00 -16.84
CA LYS A 119 -20.92 -18.36 -17.41
C LYS A 119 -19.52 -19.01 -17.22
N LEU A 120 -19.01 -18.97 -15.98
CA LEU A 120 -17.73 -19.57 -15.60
C LEU A 120 -17.97 -21.02 -15.11
N TYR A 121 -18.76 -21.77 -15.85
CA TYR A 121 -19.11 -23.16 -15.57
C TYR A 121 -19.40 -23.90 -16.88
N VAL A 122 -19.36 -25.21 -16.80
CA VAL A 122 -19.80 -26.14 -17.89
C VAL A 122 -21.09 -26.80 -17.41
N SER A 123 -22.07 -26.82 -18.25
CA SER A 123 -23.38 -27.43 -17.97
C SER A 123 -23.90 -28.22 -19.15
N HIS A 124 -24.79 -29.19 -18.89
CA HIS A 124 -25.57 -29.88 -19.89
C HIS A 124 -27.05 -29.85 -19.55
N GLU A 125 -27.90 -30.02 -20.58
CA GLU A 125 -29.36 -30.15 -20.39
C GLU A 125 -29.72 -31.62 -20.07
N GLU A 126 -30.29 -31.85 -18.91
CA GLU A 126 -30.84 -33.13 -18.49
C GLU A 126 -32.38 -33.11 -18.65
N THR A 127 -32.92 -34.07 -19.37
CA THR A 127 -34.38 -34.22 -19.51
C THR A 127 -34.90 -35.10 -18.39
N LEU A 128 -35.69 -34.52 -17.49
CA LEU A 128 -36.32 -35.25 -16.39
C LEU A 128 -37.44 -36.21 -16.93
N SER A 129 -37.81 -37.23 -16.13
CA SER A 129 -38.83 -38.22 -16.46
C SER A 129 -40.21 -37.63 -16.78
N ASN A 130 -40.45 -36.37 -16.39
CA ASN A 130 -41.66 -35.61 -16.69
C ASN A 130 -41.59 -34.80 -18.01
N GLY A 131 -40.51 -34.95 -18.80
CA GLY A 131 -40.29 -34.23 -20.04
C GLY A 131 -39.76 -32.79 -19.87
N THR A 132 -39.59 -32.28 -18.65
CA THR A 132 -38.99 -30.95 -18.42
C THR A 132 -37.48 -31.02 -18.55
N LYS A 133 -36.91 -30.06 -19.27
CA LYS A 133 -35.43 -29.88 -19.39
C LYS A 133 -34.92 -29.09 -18.20
N ARG A 134 -33.85 -29.57 -17.57
CA ARG A 134 -33.15 -28.90 -16.50
C ARG A 134 -31.68 -28.78 -16.84
N GLU A 135 -31.12 -27.58 -16.68
CA GLU A 135 -29.68 -27.37 -16.78
C GLU A 135 -29.00 -27.96 -15.53
N ARG A 136 -28.01 -28.81 -15.76
CA ARG A 136 -27.15 -29.38 -14.71
C ARG A 136 -25.71 -28.86 -14.90
N ILE A 137 -25.11 -28.33 -13.82
CA ILE A 137 -23.74 -27.88 -13.83
C ILE A 137 -22.82 -29.07 -13.56
N ASP A 138 -21.90 -29.32 -14.48
CA ASP A 138 -20.92 -30.42 -14.39
C ASP A 138 -19.69 -29.97 -13.62
N SER A 139 -19.18 -28.79 -13.96
CA SER A 139 -18.05 -28.17 -13.32
C SER A 139 -18.16 -26.65 -13.36
N SER A 140 -17.56 -25.97 -12.40
CA SER A 140 -17.44 -24.52 -12.41
C SER A 140 -16.02 -24.11 -12.03
N LEU A 141 -15.64 -22.89 -12.40
CA LEU A 141 -14.43 -22.27 -11.91
C LEU A 141 -14.43 -22.33 -10.39
N ARG A 142 -13.36 -22.87 -9.83
CA ARG A 142 -13.13 -22.90 -8.38
C ARG A 142 -12.36 -21.66 -7.96
N LEU A 143 -12.94 -20.89 -7.04
CA LEU A 143 -12.30 -19.77 -6.39
C LEU A 143 -12.03 -20.14 -4.92
N CYS A 144 -10.90 -19.75 -4.39
CA CYS A 144 -10.62 -19.79 -2.96
C CYS A 144 -10.44 -18.37 -2.45
N VAL A 145 -11.21 -18.00 -1.45
CA VAL A 145 -11.14 -16.67 -0.83
C VAL A 145 -10.41 -16.79 0.49
N LEU A 146 -9.31 -16.04 0.63
CA LEU A 146 -8.47 -16.02 1.81
C LEU A 146 -8.25 -14.58 2.28
N VAL A 147 -8.37 -14.35 3.59
CA VAL A 147 -8.02 -13.08 4.23
C VAL A 147 -6.77 -13.26 5.07
N SER A 148 -5.74 -12.48 4.75
CA SER A 148 -4.50 -12.42 5.51
C SER A 148 -4.19 -10.96 5.86
N GLY A 149 -4.27 -10.61 7.14
CA GLY A 149 -4.10 -9.23 7.59
C GLY A 149 -5.14 -8.29 6.97
N ASN A 150 -4.66 -7.32 6.20
CA ASN A 150 -5.49 -6.33 5.48
C ASN A 150 -5.76 -6.72 4.03
N LEU A 151 -5.34 -7.90 3.59
CA LEU A 151 -5.49 -8.36 2.22
C LEU A 151 -6.54 -9.47 2.12
N LEU A 152 -7.39 -9.37 1.11
CA LEU A 152 -8.30 -10.41 0.67
C LEU A 152 -7.79 -10.93 -0.66
N THR A 153 -7.43 -12.20 -0.72
CA THR A 153 -6.97 -12.88 -1.93
C THR A 153 -8.09 -13.77 -2.47
N VAL A 154 -8.44 -13.57 -3.73
CA VAL A 154 -9.32 -14.47 -4.49
C VAL A 154 -8.42 -15.26 -5.44
N ARG A 155 -8.16 -16.52 -5.10
CA ARG A 155 -7.39 -17.44 -5.95
C ARG A 155 -8.32 -18.16 -6.89
N ALA A 156 -8.13 -18.00 -8.18
CA ALA A 156 -8.85 -18.69 -9.23
C ALA A 156 -8.01 -19.86 -9.75
N PHE A 157 -8.50 -21.09 -9.59
CA PHE A 157 -7.77 -22.30 -9.99
C PHE A 157 -7.97 -22.61 -11.46
N ASP A 158 -6.88 -22.91 -12.13
CA ASP A 158 -6.88 -23.44 -13.49
C ASP A 158 -7.00 -24.96 -13.46
N ASP A 159 -8.13 -25.47 -13.87
CA ASP A 159 -8.41 -26.89 -13.98
C ASP A 159 -8.48 -27.40 -15.43
N GLY A 160 -8.04 -26.55 -16.40
CA GLY A 160 -8.00 -26.89 -17.82
C GLY A 160 -9.34 -26.90 -18.54
N ASN A 161 -10.42 -26.44 -17.91
CA ASN A 161 -11.75 -26.38 -18.50
C ASN A 161 -11.92 -25.19 -19.48
N GLY A 162 -13.06 -25.14 -20.17
CA GLY A 162 -13.35 -24.14 -21.21
C GLY A 162 -13.35 -22.67 -20.75
N TYR A 163 -13.31 -22.40 -19.43
CA TYR A 163 -13.20 -21.07 -18.85
C TYR A 163 -11.75 -20.66 -18.51
N THR A 164 -10.75 -21.54 -18.69
CA THR A 164 -9.33 -21.26 -18.40
C THR A 164 -8.81 -20.00 -19.09
N SER A 165 -9.20 -19.76 -20.34
CA SER A 165 -8.80 -18.56 -21.09
C SER A 165 -9.33 -17.24 -20.49
N LYS A 166 -10.32 -17.32 -19.59
CA LYS A 166 -10.92 -16.16 -18.90
C LYS A 166 -10.27 -15.87 -17.55
N LEU A 167 -9.47 -16.79 -17.01
CA LEU A 167 -8.87 -16.68 -15.68
C LEU A 167 -8.01 -15.43 -15.51
N SER A 168 -7.32 -15.01 -16.55
CA SER A 168 -6.49 -13.81 -16.53
C SER A 168 -7.25 -12.50 -16.72
N LYS A 169 -8.59 -12.53 -16.83
CA LYS A 169 -9.44 -11.37 -17.16
C LYS A 169 -10.67 -11.24 -16.25
N LEU A 170 -10.63 -11.81 -15.04
CA LEU A 170 -11.78 -11.74 -14.12
C LEU A 170 -12.06 -10.31 -13.64
N GLU A 171 -11.04 -9.45 -13.57
CA GLU A 171 -11.19 -8.02 -13.27
C GLU A 171 -12.05 -7.31 -14.33
N ASP A 172 -11.81 -7.58 -15.63
CA ASP A 172 -12.56 -7.01 -16.75
C ASP A 172 -14.04 -7.49 -16.73
N MET A 173 -14.29 -8.65 -16.15
CA MET A 173 -15.62 -9.24 -15.98
C MET A 173 -16.38 -8.70 -14.76
N GLY A 174 -15.80 -7.75 -14.02
CA GLY A 174 -16.44 -7.08 -12.89
C GLY A 174 -16.14 -7.69 -11.52
N LEU A 175 -15.06 -8.46 -11.36
CA LEU A 175 -14.65 -9.02 -10.07
C LEU A 175 -14.45 -7.92 -9.02
N CYS A 176 -13.84 -6.79 -9.39
CA CYS A 176 -13.64 -5.63 -8.50
C CYS A 176 -14.97 -5.08 -7.96
N SER A 177 -16.00 -5.00 -8.81
CA SER A 177 -17.34 -4.54 -8.43
C SER A 177 -18.03 -5.51 -7.47
N VAL A 178 -17.81 -6.82 -7.67
CA VAL A 178 -18.37 -7.87 -6.81
C VAL A 178 -17.75 -7.87 -5.43
N ILE A 179 -16.44 -7.65 -5.34
CA ILE A 179 -15.70 -7.50 -4.08
C ILE A 179 -15.97 -6.12 -3.44
N GLY A 180 -16.32 -5.10 -4.25
CA GLY A 180 -16.52 -3.73 -3.82
C GLY A 180 -15.22 -3.00 -3.45
N ARG A 181 -14.10 -3.44 -4.03
CA ARG A 181 -12.76 -2.87 -3.80
C ARG A 181 -11.96 -2.86 -5.11
N PRO A 182 -11.09 -1.88 -5.29
CA PRO A 182 -10.14 -1.90 -6.39
C PRO A 182 -9.13 -3.04 -6.22
N LEU A 183 -8.65 -3.58 -7.33
CA LEU A 183 -7.58 -4.57 -7.34
C LEU A 183 -6.28 -3.93 -6.82
N ASP A 184 -5.62 -4.59 -5.87
CA ASP A 184 -4.33 -4.14 -5.34
C ASP A 184 -3.18 -4.75 -6.14
N SER A 185 -3.26 -6.05 -6.43
CA SER A 185 -2.30 -6.75 -7.28
C SER A 185 -2.90 -8.02 -7.87
N LYS A 186 -2.27 -8.51 -8.94
CA LYS A 186 -2.62 -9.75 -9.62
C LYS A 186 -1.35 -10.54 -9.88
N SER A 187 -1.38 -11.82 -9.62
CA SER A 187 -0.26 -12.72 -9.88
C SER A 187 -0.75 -13.98 -10.56
N ALA A 188 -0.22 -14.27 -11.74
CA ALA A 188 -0.51 -15.48 -12.49
C ALA A 188 0.58 -16.51 -12.20
N GLY A 189 0.22 -17.64 -11.60
CA GLY A 189 1.08 -18.78 -11.32
C GLY A 189 0.69 -20.01 -12.13
N VAL A 190 1.48 -21.08 -11.97
CA VAL A 190 1.13 -22.37 -12.55
C VAL A 190 -0.09 -22.94 -11.82
N GLY A 191 -1.19 -23.14 -12.57
CA GLY A 191 -2.43 -23.73 -12.05
C GLY A 191 -3.32 -22.81 -11.25
N ALA A 192 -2.99 -21.52 -11.08
CA ALA A 192 -3.89 -20.55 -10.44
C ALA A 192 -3.52 -19.10 -10.76
N THR A 193 -4.51 -18.21 -10.66
CA THR A 193 -4.32 -16.75 -10.69
C THR A 193 -4.84 -16.15 -9.40
N ASP A 194 -4.02 -15.37 -8.71
CA ASP A 194 -4.37 -14.67 -7.48
C ASP A 194 -4.76 -13.22 -7.78
N TYR A 195 -5.94 -12.83 -7.29
CA TYR A 195 -6.46 -11.47 -7.29
C TYR A 195 -6.46 -10.95 -5.86
N VAL A 196 -5.66 -9.95 -5.56
CA VAL A 196 -5.49 -9.41 -4.22
C VAL A 196 -6.20 -8.07 -4.11
N PHE A 197 -7.01 -7.92 -3.08
CA PHE A 197 -7.77 -6.71 -2.76
C PHE A 197 -7.39 -6.23 -1.36
N ARG A 198 -7.30 -4.93 -1.16
CA ARG A 198 -7.04 -4.33 0.14
C ARG A 198 -8.37 -4.08 0.86
N LEU A 199 -8.53 -4.67 2.06
CA LEU A 199 -9.77 -4.56 2.85
C LEU A 199 -9.98 -3.18 3.48
N ARG A 200 -8.88 -2.53 3.87
CA ARG A 200 -8.86 -1.17 4.41
C ARG A 200 -7.83 -0.37 3.66
N ASP A 201 -8.11 0.90 3.46
CA ASP A 201 -7.11 1.81 2.93
C ASP A 201 -5.92 1.85 3.87
N ASP A 202 -4.73 1.87 3.28
CA ASP A 202 -3.50 2.00 4.05
C ASP A 202 -3.47 3.36 4.76
N VAL A 203 -3.01 3.36 6.00
CA VAL A 203 -2.99 4.57 6.82
C VAL A 203 -1.92 5.52 6.28
N ARG A 204 -2.35 6.69 5.83
CA ARG A 204 -1.44 7.76 5.44
C ARG A 204 -0.69 8.30 6.65
N LEU A 205 0.63 8.22 6.62
CA LEU A 205 1.46 8.72 7.71
C LEU A 205 1.37 10.25 7.83
N GLN A 206 1.52 10.76 9.05
CA GLN A 206 1.64 12.17 9.35
C GLN A 206 3.13 12.51 9.51
N ALA A 207 3.67 13.35 8.61
CA ALA A 207 5.09 13.67 8.58
C ALA A 207 5.50 14.64 9.68
N VAL A 208 4.63 15.61 10.05
CA VAL A 208 4.95 16.63 11.05
C VAL A 208 5.24 16.05 12.44
N PRO A 209 4.42 15.15 13.03
CA PRO A 209 4.76 14.52 14.30
C PRO A 209 6.08 13.75 14.25
N ARG A 210 6.41 13.17 13.10
CA ARG A 210 7.67 12.44 12.91
C ARG A 210 8.87 13.38 12.83
N LEU A 211 8.74 14.53 12.17
CA LEU A 211 9.74 15.59 12.13
C LEU A 211 10.03 16.14 13.54
N LEU A 212 8.99 16.32 14.35
CA LEU A 212 9.10 16.83 15.72
C LEU A 212 9.69 15.80 16.71
N SER A 213 9.72 14.53 16.37
CA SER A 213 10.34 13.47 17.19
C SER A 213 11.85 13.43 16.96
N SER A 214 12.63 13.59 18.03
CA SER A 214 14.10 13.42 17.97
C SER A 214 14.54 11.97 18.12
N GLU A 215 13.63 11.07 18.44
CA GLU A 215 13.97 9.67 18.68
C GLU A 215 14.33 8.95 17.37
N PRO A 216 15.38 8.12 17.41
CA PRO A 216 15.71 7.28 16.26
C PRO A 216 14.59 6.29 15.96
N THR A 217 14.50 5.86 14.72
CA THR A 217 13.44 4.93 14.27
C THR A 217 13.63 3.50 14.79
N GLY A 218 14.79 3.16 15.30
CA GLY A 218 15.19 1.79 15.61
C GLY A 218 15.43 0.92 14.36
N ARG A 219 15.19 1.46 13.16
CA ARG A 219 15.38 0.77 11.88
C ARG A 219 16.70 1.16 11.25
N LEU A 220 17.40 0.20 10.64
CA LEU A 220 18.69 0.42 10.01
C LEU A 220 18.60 0.47 8.47
N ASP A 221 17.61 -0.15 7.89
CA ASP A 221 17.54 -0.51 6.48
C ASP A 221 16.23 -0.10 5.78
N ALA A 222 15.28 0.49 6.50
CA ALA A 222 13.96 0.78 5.97
C ALA A 222 13.37 2.12 6.44
N ILE A 223 12.71 2.79 5.51
CA ILE A 223 11.93 4.01 5.72
C ILE A 223 10.44 3.67 5.62
N PRO A 224 9.61 3.98 6.62
CA PRO A 224 8.15 3.80 6.51
C PRO A 224 7.59 4.79 5.48
N LEU A 225 6.79 4.31 4.54
CA LEU A 225 6.13 5.12 3.53
C LEU A 225 4.65 5.31 3.83
N THR A 226 4.03 4.29 4.42
CA THR A 226 2.64 4.31 4.90
C THR A 226 2.57 3.54 6.22
N GLY A 227 1.36 3.34 6.79
CA GLY A 227 1.18 2.51 7.98
C GLY A 227 1.63 1.07 7.82
N GLU A 228 1.56 0.54 6.60
CA GLU A 228 1.87 -0.86 6.28
C GLU A 228 3.09 -1.02 5.36
N LEU A 229 3.38 -0.02 4.52
CA LEU A 229 4.45 -0.07 3.53
C LEU A 229 5.70 0.62 4.03
N SER A 230 6.85 -0.03 3.90
CA SER A 230 8.17 0.55 4.12
C SER A 230 9.05 0.32 2.90
N TRP A 231 9.89 1.30 2.58
CA TRP A 231 10.95 1.15 1.60
C TRP A 231 12.19 0.59 2.28
N ASN A 232 12.47 -0.70 2.04
CA ASN A 232 13.73 -1.30 2.44
C ASN A 232 14.80 -0.94 1.41
N PHE A 233 15.53 0.14 1.64
CA PHE A 233 16.50 0.69 0.72
C PHE A 233 17.75 -0.20 0.57
N PHE A 234 17.96 -1.13 1.47
CA PHE A 234 19.05 -2.08 1.34
C PHE A 234 18.74 -3.20 0.35
N HIS A 235 17.50 -3.73 0.37
CA HIS A 235 17.06 -4.74 -0.60
C HIS A 235 16.63 -4.14 -1.94
N LEU A 236 16.04 -2.95 -1.89
CA LEU A 236 15.53 -2.18 -3.04
C LEU A 236 16.30 -0.87 -3.14
N PRO A 237 17.58 -0.93 -3.60
CA PRO A 237 18.43 0.25 -3.61
C PRO A 237 17.89 1.29 -4.57
N HIS A 238 18.16 2.54 -4.24
CA HIS A 238 17.82 3.70 -5.03
C HIS A 238 16.32 3.93 -5.22
N MET A 239 15.94 5.17 -5.49
CA MET A 239 14.54 5.54 -5.70
C MET A 239 14.41 6.54 -6.85
N LEU A 240 13.38 6.34 -7.69
CA LEU A 240 12.90 7.33 -8.65
C LEU A 240 11.62 7.97 -8.12
N ILE A 241 11.56 9.30 -8.11
CA ILE A 241 10.36 10.06 -7.77
C ILE A 241 9.98 10.92 -8.96
N ALA A 242 8.90 10.58 -9.63
CA ALA A 242 8.32 11.35 -10.71
C ALA A 242 7.12 12.16 -10.19
N GLY A 243 6.94 13.38 -10.66
CA GLY A 243 5.75 14.14 -10.26
C GLY A 243 5.73 15.55 -10.81
N GLY A 244 4.61 15.91 -11.43
CA GLY A 244 4.37 17.26 -11.94
C GLY A 244 4.36 18.32 -10.85
N THR A 245 4.35 19.59 -11.29
CA THR A 245 4.24 20.73 -10.38
C THR A 245 2.97 20.61 -9.52
N GLY A 246 3.11 20.75 -8.22
CA GLY A 246 2.00 20.62 -7.28
C GLY A 246 1.64 19.19 -6.87
N GLY A 247 2.23 18.16 -7.48
CA GLY A 247 1.95 16.74 -7.16
C GLY A 247 2.35 16.30 -5.75
N GLY A 248 3.19 17.06 -5.04
CA GLY A 248 3.62 16.72 -3.67
C GLY A 248 5.04 16.18 -3.57
N LYS A 249 5.83 16.21 -4.64
CA LYS A 249 7.22 15.71 -4.72
C LYS A 249 8.11 16.33 -3.65
N SER A 250 8.19 17.66 -3.54
CA SER A 250 9.04 18.35 -2.54
C SER A 250 8.62 17.98 -1.12
N THR A 251 7.30 17.92 -0.84
CA THR A 251 6.78 17.49 0.46
C THR A 251 7.25 16.08 0.83
N PHE A 252 7.25 15.18 -0.14
CA PHE A 252 7.73 13.81 0.05
C PHE A 252 9.24 13.74 0.25
N LEU A 253 10.02 14.54 -0.50
CA LEU A 253 11.46 14.65 -0.31
C LEU A 253 11.81 15.17 1.10
N TYR A 254 11.10 16.18 1.60
CA TYR A 254 11.28 16.66 2.98
C TYR A 254 11.02 15.58 4.03
N TYR A 255 9.98 14.78 3.82
CA TYR A 255 9.71 13.63 4.67
C TYR A 255 10.88 12.64 4.65
N LEU A 256 11.38 12.27 3.47
CA LEU A 256 12.49 11.33 3.33
C LEU A 256 13.75 11.84 4.01
N ILE A 257 14.10 13.11 3.81
CA ILE A 257 15.27 13.76 4.44
C ILE A 257 15.20 13.64 5.97
N ALA A 258 14.05 13.97 6.55
CA ALA A 258 13.86 13.85 7.99
C ALA A 258 13.97 12.40 8.48
N GLU A 259 13.39 11.45 7.76
CA GLU A 259 13.46 10.02 8.12
C GLU A 259 14.89 9.46 7.95
N PHE A 260 15.66 9.89 6.94
CA PHE A 260 17.07 9.51 6.80
C PHE A 260 17.88 9.92 8.04
N MET A 261 17.69 11.13 8.53
CA MET A 261 18.36 11.61 9.74
C MET A 261 17.88 10.90 11.00
N ARG A 262 16.66 10.32 11.01
CA ARG A 262 16.11 9.56 12.14
C ARG A 262 16.46 8.07 12.10
N LEU A 263 17.03 7.56 11.01
CA LEU A 263 17.49 6.18 10.92
C LEU A 263 18.41 5.80 12.08
N GLY A 264 18.53 4.51 12.30
CA GLY A 264 19.44 3.95 13.27
C GLY A 264 18.83 3.82 14.66
N ASN A 265 19.73 3.69 15.63
CA ASN A 265 19.43 3.57 17.04
C ASN A 265 20.23 4.62 17.84
N SER A 266 20.23 4.53 19.17
CA SER A 266 21.00 5.44 20.04
C SER A 266 22.52 5.38 19.81
N ASN A 267 23.04 4.34 19.18
CA ASN A 267 24.47 4.07 18.99
C ASN A 267 24.98 4.41 17.57
N GLY A 268 24.18 5.08 16.74
CA GLY A 268 24.60 5.47 15.40
C GLY A 268 23.64 5.08 14.29
N PHE A 269 24.18 4.97 13.07
CA PHE A 269 23.50 4.64 11.82
C PHE A 269 22.46 5.68 11.33
N ALA A 270 22.55 6.93 11.82
CA ALA A 270 21.79 8.01 11.20
C ALA A 270 22.26 8.23 9.76
N GLY A 271 21.32 8.45 8.84
CA GLY A 271 21.64 8.68 7.45
C GLY A 271 22.32 10.03 7.23
N GLU A 272 23.33 10.03 6.39
CA GLU A 272 23.96 11.24 5.88
C GLU A 272 23.28 11.64 4.56
N VAL A 273 23.02 12.94 4.41
CA VAL A 273 22.26 13.46 3.26
C VAL A 273 23.11 14.41 2.45
N TYR A 274 23.11 14.21 1.14
CA TYR A 274 23.68 15.08 0.12
C TYR A 274 22.59 15.49 -0.87
N ILE A 275 22.58 16.76 -1.30
CA ILE A 275 21.50 17.32 -2.11
C ILE A 275 22.08 18.01 -3.34
N CYS A 276 21.49 17.73 -4.50
CA CYS A 276 21.68 18.44 -5.76
C CYS A 276 20.37 19.12 -6.15
N ASP A 277 20.29 20.45 -6.11
CA ASP A 277 19.14 21.26 -6.50
C ASP A 277 19.51 22.29 -7.56
N PRO A 278 19.56 21.88 -8.85
CA PRO A 278 19.93 22.78 -9.95
C PRO A 278 18.95 23.92 -10.21
N LYS A 279 17.76 23.88 -9.61
CA LYS A 279 16.79 24.96 -9.69
C LYS A 279 17.01 26.07 -8.67
N ASN A 280 17.90 25.85 -7.72
CA ASN A 280 18.12 26.73 -6.57
C ASN A 280 16.78 27.05 -5.86
N ALA A 281 16.00 25.99 -5.61
CA ALA A 281 14.67 26.09 -4.99
C ALA A 281 14.74 25.82 -3.49
N GLU A 282 13.69 25.24 -2.93
CA GLU A 282 13.54 25.05 -1.48
C GLU A 282 14.61 24.14 -0.88
N LEU A 283 15.09 23.11 -1.62
CA LEU A 283 16.11 22.18 -1.13
C LEU A 283 17.49 22.84 -1.02
N ALA A 284 17.78 23.83 -1.83
CA ALA A 284 19.03 24.58 -1.78
C ALA A 284 19.20 25.33 -0.45
N SER A 285 18.11 25.80 0.17
CA SER A 285 18.15 26.46 1.48
C SER A 285 18.63 25.57 2.62
N LEU A 286 18.58 24.25 2.42
CA LEU A 286 19.07 23.28 3.41
C LEU A 286 20.60 23.29 3.58
N SER A 287 21.34 24.02 2.72
CA SER A 287 22.76 24.30 2.90
C SER A 287 23.07 24.90 4.27
N HIS A 288 22.17 25.74 4.82
CA HIS A 288 22.29 26.31 6.17
C HIS A 288 22.00 25.29 7.29
N VAL A 289 21.51 24.10 6.95
CA VAL A 289 21.16 23.04 7.92
C VAL A 289 22.21 21.94 7.95
N ILE A 290 22.61 21.44 6.77
CA ILE A 290 23.45 20.25 6.62
C ILE A 290 24.88 20.58 6.12
N GLY A 291 25.18 21.87 5.90
CA GLY A 291 26.47 22.34 5.38
C GLY A 291 26.45 22.61 3.88
N SER A 292 27.18 23.66 3.47
CA SER A 292 27.26 24.09 2.06
C SER A 292 28.07 23.15 1.18
N ASP A 293 28.89 22.30 1.74
CA ASP A 293 29.65 21.25 1.07
C ASP A 293 28.78 20.04 0.67
N ARG A 294 27.62 19.87 1.30
CA ARG A 294 26.66 18.78 1.05
C ARG A 294 25.50 19.17 0.14
N VAL A 295 25.41 20.46 -0.25
CA VAL A 295 24.34 20.97 -1.13
C VAL A 295 24.94 21.62 -2.36
N GLY A 296 24.67 21.07 -3.53
CA GLY A 296 25.10 21.59 -4.82
C GLY A 296 23.94 22.25 -5.57
N VAL A 297 24.17 23.50 -6.03
CA VAL A 297 23.19 24.29 -6.78
C VAL A 297 23.70 24.57 -8.20
N SER A 298 24.92 25.09 -8.31
CA SER A 298 25.56 25.30 -9.61
C SER A 298 26.08 23.99 -10.19
N PRO A 299 26.26 23.89 -11.52
CA PRO A 299 26.81 22.69 -12.15
C PRO A 299 28.12 22.20 -11.51
N ALA A 300 29.02 23.10 -11.16
CA ALA A 300 30.29 22.76 -10.50
C ALA A 300 30.09 22.22 -9.07
N GLN A 301 29.18 22.81 -8.29
CA GLN A 301 28.85 22.32 -6.96
C GLN A 301 28.17 20.94 -7.02
N ILE A 302 27.25 20.74 -7.95
CA ILE A 302 26.58 19.45 -8.18
C ILE A 302 27.63 18.38 -8.54
N ALA A 303 28.55 18.69 -9.46
CA ALA A 303 29.64 17.77 -9.81
C ALA A 303 30.49 17.41 -8.58
N LYS A 304 30.81 18.40 -7.72
CA LYS A 304 31.51 18.15 -6.45
C LYS A 304 30.72 17.21 -5.54
N VAL A 305 29.44 17.48 -5.29
CA VAL A 305 28.60 16.68 -4.39
C VAL A 305 28.47 15.23 -4.88
N VAL A 306 28.20 15.02 -6.16
CA VAL A 306 28.09 13.68 -6.74
C VAL A 306 29.44 12.95 -6.67
N ARG A 307 30.54 13.65 -6.92
CA ARG A 307 31.89 13.09 -6.79
C ARG A 307 32.21 12.67 -5.36
N LEU A 308 31.87 13.49 -4.35
CA LEU A 308 32.05 13.13 -2.94
C LEU A 308 31.32 11.84 -2.59
N CYS A 309 30.09 11.67 -3.04
CA CYS A 309 29.36 10.40 -2.82
C CYS A 309 30.03 9.21 -3.54
N ARG A 310 30.61 9.45 -4.73
CA ARG A 310 31.33 8.41 -5.47
C ARG A 310 32.63 8.03 -4.77
N GLU A 311 33.41 9.00 -4.35
CA GLU A 311 34.66 8.80 -3.60
C GLU A 311 34.41 8.09 -2.26
N GLU A 312 33.31 8.44 -1.55
CA GLU A 312 32.90 7.76 -0.33
C GLU A 312 32.54 6.28 -0.60
N MET A 313 31.84 6.00 -1.69
CA MET A 313 31.59 4.61 -2.10
C MET A 313 32.89 3.83 -2.32
N ASP A 314 33.86 4.41 -3.05
CA ASP A 314 35.13 3.77 -3.35
C ASP A 314 35.96 3.55 -2.08
N ARG A 315 36.06 4.57 -1.23
CA ARG A 315 36.71 4.49 0.08
C ARG A 315 36.16 3.36 0.96
N ARG A 316 34.82 3.18 0.94
CA ARG A 316 34.17 2.09 1.67
C ARG A 316 34.51 0.73 1.10
N TYR A 317 34.58 0.61 -0.22
CA TYR A 317 35.02 -0.63 -0.85
C TYR A 317 36.46 -0.96 -0.50
N GLU A 318 37.38 -0.01 -0.60
CA GLU A 318 38.77 -0.19 -0.16
C GLU A 318 38.83 -0.65 1.31
N TYR A 319 38.09 -0.01 2.20
CA TYR A 319 38.03 -0.36 3.61
C TYR A 319 37.52 -1.80 3.87
N MET A 320 36.46 -2.21 3.15
CA MET A 320 35.84 -3.53 3.30
C MET A 320 36.66 -4.65 2.63
N GLN A 321 37.46 -4.31 1.62
CA GLN A 321 38.29 -5.27 0.86
C GLN A 321 39.70 -5.40 1.46
N ASP A 322 40.06 -4.62 2.45
CA ASP A 322 41.33 -4.76 3.19
C ASP A 322 41.45 -6.19 3.72
N PRO A 323 42.55 -6.93 3.40
CA PRO A 323 42.70 -8.34 3.77
C PRO A 323 42.53 -8.64 5.28
N GLU A 324 42.87 -7.66 6.14
CA GLU A 324 42.74 -7.81 7.60
C GLU A 324 41.29 -7.66 8.07
N ARG A 325 40.41 -7.02 7.27
CA ARG A 325 39.02 -6.70 7.61
C ARG A 325 38.00 -7.47 6.79
N PHE A 326 38.41 -8.01 5.67
CA PHE A 326 37.53 -8.66 4.71
C PHE A 326 36.68 -9.75 5.35
N ARG A 327 35.36 -9.70 5.10
CA ARG A 327 34.41 -10.72 5.52
C ARG A 327 33.51 -11.08 4.34
N PHE A 328 33.52 -12.36 3.98
CA PHE A 328 32.70 -12.84 2.87
C PHE A 328 31.21 -12.59 3.14
N GLY A 329 30.51 -11.99 2.18
CA GLY A 329 29.08 -11.66 2.28
C GLY A 329 28.75 -10.45 3.16
N ALA A 330 29.75 -9.77 3.75
CA ALA A 330 29.55 -8.56 4.51
C ALA A 330 29.33 -7.33 3.60
N ASN A 331 28.66 -6.34 4.15
CA ASN A 331 28.39 -5.05 3.51
C ASN A 331 28.69 -3.91 4.49
N ALA A 332 28.54 -2.68 4.07
CA ALA A 332 28.87 -1.51 4.87
C ALA A 332 28.14 -1.47 6.24
N PHE A 333 26.91 -2.00 6.35
CA PHE A 333 26.24 -2.13 7.66
C PHE A 333 26.98 -3.08 8.61
N THR A 334 27.53 -4.17 8.09
CA THR A 334 28.30 -5.15 8.90
C THR A 334 29.55 -4.49 9.48
N TYR A 335 30.08 -3.47 8.81
CA TYR A 335 31.26 -2.71 9.26
C TYR A 335 30.89 -1.45 10.06
N GLY A 336 29.62 -1.25 10.40
CA GLY A 336 29.19 -0.10 11.18
C GLY A 336 29.16 1.21 10.41
N LEU A 337 29.14 1.18 9.08
CA LEU A 337 29.15 2.40 8.25
C LEU A 337 27.73 2.91 8.02
N ASN A 338 27.51 4.19 8.31
CA ASN A 338 26.21 4.84 8.18
C ASN A 338 25.72 4.86 6.73
N PRO A 339 24.40 4.81 6.48
CA PRO A 339 23.87 4.99 5.14
C PRO A 339 24.05 6.43 4.65
N VAL A 340 24.39 6.58 3.37
CA VAL A 340 24.53 7.88 2.68
C VAL A 340 23.44 7.98 1.63
N PHE A 341 22.72 9.09 1.58
CA PHE A 341 21.64 9.36 0.63
C PHE A 341 21.97 10.59 -0.22
N LEU A 342 22.12 10.38 -1.51
CA LEU A 342 22.24 11.43 -2.50
C LEU A 342 20.86 11.71 -3.12
N ILE A 343 20.32 12.90 -2.87
CA ILE A 343 19.07 13.38 -3.46
C ILE A 343 19.41 14.29 -4.62
N PHE A 344 18.94 13.96 -5.81
CA PHE A 344 19.09 14.79 -6.99
C PHE A 344 17.72 15.25 -7.47
N ASP A 345 17.36 16.52 -7.17
CA ASP A 345 16.08 17.10 -7.63
C ASP A 345 16.26 17.70 -9.02
N GLU A 346 15.46 17.25 -9.96
CA GLU A 346 15.33 17.74 -11.34
C GLU A 346 16.60 17.62 -12.19
N VAL A 347 16.95 16.40 -12.54
CA VAL A 347 18.07 16.08 -13.45
C VAL A 347 17.97 16.84 -14.78
N ALA A 348 16.75 17.08 -15.28
CA ALA A 348 16.56 17.81 -16.54
C ALA A 348 17.02 19.27 -16.46
N ALA A 349 16.84 19.92 -15.31
CA ALA A 349 17.34 21.29 -15.10
C ALA A 349 18.87 21.33 -15.06
N PHE A 350 19.50 20.34 -14.42
CA PHE A 350 20.96 20.21 -14.46
C PHE A 350 21.49 20.00 -15.88
N LYS A 351 20.88 19.09 -16.66
CA LYS A 351 21.25 18.84 -18.06
C LYS A 351 21.19 20.12 -18.91
N ALA A 352 20.20 20.97 -18.67
CA ALA A 352 20.04 22.23 -19.39
C ALA A 352 21.07 23.31 -18.99
N ALA A 353 21.57 23.28 -17.75
CA ALA A 353 22.49 24.29 -17.20
C ALA A 353 23.97 23.90 -17.32
N ALA A 354 24.30 22.61 -17.35
CA ALA A 354 25.66 22.13 -17.38
C ALA A 354 26.25 22.11 -18.80
N ASP A 355 27.54 22.40 -18.92
CA ASP A 355 28.26 22.09 -20.10
C ASP A 355 28.43 20.58 -20.30
N LYS A 356 28.75 20.17 -21.53
CA LYS A 356 28.84 18.74 -21.90
C LYS A 356 29.82 17.96 -21.03
N LYS A 357 30.94 18.55 -20.66
CA LYS A 357 32.00 17.88 -19.87
C LYS A 357 31.49 17.63 -18.44
N THR A 358 30.95 18.66 -17.79
CA THR A 358 30.40 18.58 -16.45
C THR A 358 29.17 17.62 -16.38
N PHE A 359 28.32 17.67 -17.40
CA PHE A 359 27.20 16.74 -17.49
C PHE A 359 27.67 15.29 -17.59
N THR A 360 28.64 14.99 -18.46
CA THR A 360 29.19 13.65 -18.63
C THR A 360 29.83 13.15 -17.34
N GLU A 361 30.63 13.97 -16.66
CA GLU A 361 31.27 13.61 -15.40
C GLU A 361 30.18 13.22 -14.31
N VAL A 362 29.18 14.05 -14.15
CA VAL A 362 28.11 13.79 -13.17
C VAL A 362 27.34 12.53 -13.53
N TRP A 363 27.02 12.36 -14.81
CA TRP A 363 26.26 11.22 -15.28
C TRP A 363 27.01 9.90 -15.12
N ASP A 364 28.31 9.88 -15.42
CA ASP A 364 29.18 8.71 -15.23
C ASP A 364 29.26 8.33 -13.74
N ASN A 365 29.44 9.31 -12.85
CA ASN A 365 29.48 9.08 -11.41
C ASN A 365 28.12 8.58 -10.87
N LEU A 366 27.00 9.15 -11.31
CA LEU A 366 25.66 8.68 -10.95
C LEU A 366 25.42 7.24 -11.42
N THR A 367 25.86 6.93 -12.65
CA THR A 367 25.74 5.57 -13.20
C THR A 367 26.53 4.58 -12.34
N GLN A 368 27.78 4.91 -11.95
CA GLN A 368 28.56 4.05 -11.07
C GLN A 368 27.91 3.87 -9.69
N LEU A 369 27.37 4.95 -9.12
CA LEU A 369 26.64 4.87 -7.85
C LEU A 369 25.42 3.95 -7.96
N VAL A 370 24.57 4.14 -8.97
CA VAL A 370 23.37 3.31 -9.14
C VAL A 370 23.71 1.84 -9.35
N LEU A 371 24.78 1.55 -10.09
CA LEU A 371 25.17 0.16 -10.38
C LEU A 371 25.89 -0.55 -9.23
N LYS A 372 26.62 0.16 -8.38
CA LYS A 372 27.56 -0.47 -7.44
C LYS A 372 27.34 -0.11 -5.98
N ALA A 373 26.72 1.02 -5.66
CA ALA A 373 26.81 1.61 -4.32
C ALA A 373 26.01 0.90 -3.22
N ARG A 374 25.14 -0.06 -3.57
CA ARG A 374 24.31 -0.80 -2.61
C ARG A 374 25.13 -1.41 -1.46
N ALA A 375 26.18 -2.18 -1.77
CA ALA A 375 26.98 -2.84 -0.74
C ALA A 375 27.79 -1.85 0.10
N ALA A 376 28.08 -0.66 -0.44
CA ALA A 376 28.75 0.44 0.26
C ALA A 376 27.80 1.33 1.07
N ASN A 377 26.49 1.02 1.18
CA ASN A 377 25.44 1.82 1.82
C ASN A 377 25.36 3.27 1.30
N VAL A 378 25.51 3.46 -0.03
CA VAL A 378 25.27 4.76 -0.66
C VAL A 378 24.08 4.63 -1.61
N PHE A 379 23.05 5.43 -1.39
CA PHE A 379 21.77 5.33 -2.08
C PHE A 379 21.46 6.62 -2.84
N VAL A 380 20.91 6.48 -4.04
CA VAL A 380 20.57 7.60 -4.91
C VAL A 380 19.05 7.74 -4.98
N ILE A 381 18.55 8.95 -4.77
CA ILE A 381 17.16 9.34 -4.96
C ILE A 381 17.11 10.34 -6.11
N LEU A 382 16.62 9.92 -7.27
CA LEU A 382 16.42 10.79 -8.43
C LEU A 382 14.99 11.30 -8.42
N ALA A 383 14.84 12.62 -8.39
CA ALA A 383 13.55 13.27 -8.47
C ALA A 383 13.44 14.09 -9.75
N MET A 384 12.29 14.04 -10.41
CA MET A 384 12.05 14.79 -11.65
C MET A 384 10.58 15.04 -11.91
N GLN A 385 10.29 16.06 -12.69
CA GLN A 385 8.88 16.39 -13.01
C GLN A 385 8.30 15.37 -14.01
N GLN A 386 9.04 15.08 -15.07
CA GLN A 386 8.67 14.07 -16.06
C GLN A 386 9.91 13.28 -16.47
N PRO A 387 9.98 11.99 -16.15
CA PRO A 387 11.05 11.14 -16.68
C PRO A 387 10.93 11.04 -18.20
N ARG A 388 12.07 11.19 -18.87
CA ARG A 388 12.18 11.04 -20.33
C ARG A 388 13.38 10.16 -20.67
N ALA A 389 13.28 9.45 -21.78
CA ALA A 389 14.34 8.55 -22.23
C ALA A 389 15.68 9.27 -22.52
N ASP A 390 15.64 10.55 -22.89
CA ASP A 390 16.80 11.39 -23.10
C ASP A 390 17.45 11.91 -21.81
N THR A 391 16.76 11.73 -20.69
CA THR A 391 17.19 12.20 -19.35
C THR A 391 17.64 11.07 -18.45
N ILE A 392 16.97 9.92 -18.47
CA ILE A 392 17.35 8.71 -17.75
C ILE A 392 17.49 7.56 -18.73
N SER A 393 18.69 6.95 -18.78
CA SER A 393 18.90 5.72 -19.54
C SER A 393 18.14 4.56 -18.90
N THR A 394 17.81 3.56 -19.71
CA THR A 394 17.17 2.32 -19.25
C THR A 394 18.00 1.65 -18.15
N ASP A 395 19.33 1.62 -18.30
CA ASP A 395 20.25 1.00 -17.36
C ASP A 395 20.18 1.62 -15.96
N ILE A 396 20.07 2.95 -15.86
CA ILE A 396 19.88 3.63 -14.56
C ILE A 396 18.50 3.30 -14.03
N ARG A 397 17.45 3.48 -14.84
CA ARG A 397 16.07 3.27 -14.40
C ARG A 397 15.83 1.88 -13.84
N ASP A 398 16.35 0.85 -14.51
CA ASP A 398 16.11 -0.55 -14.15
C ASP A 398 16.87 -0.96 -12.86
N ASN A 399 17.81 -0.14 -12.40
CA ASN A 399 18.48 -0.30 -11.12
C ASN A 399 17.87 0.56 -9.98
N LEU A 400 16.81 1.33 -10.24
CA LEU A 400 16.09 2.07 -9.21
C LEU A 400 14.98 1.17 -8.63
N GLY A 401 15.26 0.48 -7.52
CA GLY A 401 14.41 -0.55 -6.92
C GLY A 401 13.07 -0.04 -6.36
N ALA A 402 12.95 1.25 -6.10
CA ALA A 402 11.70 1.89 -5.71
C ALA A 402 11.35 3.01 -6.70
N ARG A 403 10.12 3.00 -7.21
CA ARG A 403 9.64 3.97 -8.20
C ARG A 403 8.31 4.55 -7.74
N VAL A 404 8.24 5.87 -7.64
CA VAL A 404 7.08 6.60 -7.13
C VAL A 404 6.64 7.64 -8.15
N SER A 405 5.35 7.72 -8.43
CA SER A 405 4.73 8.87 -9.09
C SER A 405 3.86 9.63 -8.11
N LEU A 406 3.87 10.96 -8.15
CA LEU A 406 3.02 11.82 -7.33
C LEU A 406 2.29 12.82 -8.21
N GLY A 407 0.95 12.85 -8.10
CA GLY A 407 0.09 13.55 -9.05
C GLY A 407 0.01 12.83 -10.39
N SER A 408 -0.74 13.40 -11.32
CA SER A 408 -0.92 12.85 -12.67
C SER A 408 0.32 13.07 -13.52
N LEU A 409 0.72 12.05 -14.25
CA LEU A 409 1.74 12.11 -15.29
C LEU A 409 1.08 11.86 -16.65
N SER A 410 1.80 12.18 -17.73
CA SER A 410 1.44 11.69 -19.07
C SER A 410 1.66 10.18 -19.17
N ASP A 411 1.03 9.52 -20.14
CA ASP A 411 1.22 8.07 -20.39
C ASP A 411 2.70 7.75 -20.60
N GLU A 412 3.43 8.60 -21.31
CA GLU A 412 4.88 8.49 -21.48
C GLU A 412 5.61 8.62 -20.13
N GLY A 413 5.20 9.58 -19.28
CA GLY A 413 5.75 9.76 -17.93
C GLY A 413 5.55 8.54 -17.06
N TYR A 414 4.38 7.93 -17.07
CA TYR A 414 4.12 6.68 -16.36
C TYR A 414 4.94 5.53 -16.91
N ARG A 415 5.01 5.37 -18.23
CA ARG A 415 5.82 4.33 -18.88
C ARG A 415 7.31 4.48 -18.54
N MET A 416 7.81 5.70 -18.54
CA MET A 416 9.21 5.98 -18.19
C MET A 416 9.48 5.80 -16.69
N THR A 417 8.49 6.00 -15.83
CA THR A 417 8.62 5.77 -14.39
C THR A 417 8.60 4.28 -14.06
N PHE A 418 7.62 3.54 -14.56
CA PHE A 418 7.34 2.17 -14.11
C PHE A 418 7.87 1.08 -15.06
N GLY A 419 8.32 1.43 -16.25
CA GLY A 419 8.96 0.51 -17.21
C GLY A 419 7.97 -0.34 -18.01
N GLY A 420 6.65 -0.14 -17.87
CA GLY A 420 5.61 -0.87 -18.57
C GLY A 420 4.38 -0.01 -18.89
N SER A 421 3.41 -0.60 -19.58
CA SER A 421 2.10 0.00 -19.80
C SER A 421 1.13 -0.57 -18.78
N PHE A 422 0.56 0.29 -17.96
CA PHE A 422 -0.40 -0.03 -16.92
C PHE A 422 -1.56 0.96 -16.99
N ASP A 423 -2.74 0.55 -16.53
CA ASP A 423 -3.89 1.42 -16.44
C ASP A 423 -3.87 2.20 -15.13
N PHE A 424 -3.89 3.52 -15.21
CA PHE A 424 -3.86 4.40 -14.08
C PHE A 424 -5.17 5.16 -13.93
N LEU A 425 -5.69 5.24 -12.71
CA LEU A 425 -6.83 6.07 -12.40
C LEU A 425 -6.40 7.54 -12.25
N PRO A 426 -7.27 8.49 -12.55
CA PRO A 426 -7.01 9.91 -12.32
C PRO A 426 -6.64 10.21 -10.86
N ILE A 427 -5.65 11.07 -10.66
CA ILE A 427 -5.20 11.51 -9.34
C ILE A 427 -5.83 12.87 -9.03
N GLU A 428 -6.62 12.94 -7.98
CA GLU A 428 -7.32 14.16 -7.56
C GLU A 428 -6.66 14.84 -6.35
N GLU A 429 -6.06 14.06 -5.45
CA GLU A 429 -5.51 14.55 -4.19
C GLU A 429 -3.99 14.77 -4.30
N ARG A 430 -3.51 15.93 -3.84
CA ARG A 430 -2.07 16.23 -3.75
C ARG A 430 -1.35 15.24 -2.84
N GLY A 431 -0.17 14.77 -3.28
CA GLY A 431 0.63 13.79 -2.55
C GLY A 431 0.11 12.36 -2.68
N THR A 432 -0.82 12.13 -3.61
CA THR A 432 -1.22 10.77 -4.01
C THR A 432 -0.69 10.44 -5.39
N GLY A 433 -0.59 9.17 -5.68
CA GLY A 433 -0.06 8.66 -6.94
C GLY A 433 0.08 7.15 -6.92
N TYR A 434 1.19 6.67 -7.44
CA TYR A 434 1.48 5.24 -7.52
C TYR A 434 2.89 4.95 -7.06
N ILE A 435 3.10 3.76 -6.53
CA ILE A 435 4.41 3.23 -6.14
C ILE A 435 4.58 1.83 -6.73
N MET A 436 5.78 1.53 -7.19
CA MET A 436 6.21 0.20 -7.59
C MET A 436 7.54 -0.12 -6.92
N LEU A 437 7.60 -1.26 -6.27
CA LEU A 437 8.81 -1.82 -5.71
C LEU A 437 9.24 -3.00 -6.59
N ASP A 438 10.54 -3.20 -6.76
CA ASP A 438 11.04 -4.34 -7.51
C ASP A 438 10.49 -5.65 -6.95
N GLY A 439 10.11 -6.55 -7.85
CA GLY A 439 9.40 -7.79 -7.51
C GLY A 439 7.87 -7.66 -7.50
N TRP A 440 7.32 -6.47 -7.72
CA TRP A 440 5.88 -6.29 -7.93
C TRP A 440 5.53 -6.37 -9.43
N ASP A 441 4.40 -7.01 -9.72
CA ASP A 441 3.91 -7.17 -11.11
C ASP A 441 3.34 -5.86 -11.68
N ALA A 442 2.86 -4.94 -10.83
CA ALA A 442 2.26 -3.68 -11.25
C ALA A 442 2.41 -2.58 -10.18
N PRO A 443 2.37 -1.31 -10.60
CA PRO A 443 2.29 -0.17 -9.69
C PRO A 443 1.01 -0.22 -8.85
N ARG A 444 1.12 0.17 -7.57
CA ARG A 444 0.00 0.21 -6.62
C ARG A 444 -0.35 1.64 -6.24
N PRO A 445 -1.61 1.96 -5.96
CA PRO A 445 -2.00 3.26 -5.42
C PRO A 445 -1.19 3.61 -4.17
N PHE A 446 -0.72 4.84 -4.10
CA PHE A 446 0.14 5.32 -3.03
C PHE A 446 -0.28 6.69 -2.54
N LYS A 447 -0.33 6.85 -1.22
CA LYS A 447 -0.52 8.14 -0.56
C LYS A 447 0.76 8.46 0.22
N ALA A 448 1.57 9.37 -0.31
CA ALA A 448 2.77 9.83 0.36
C ALA A 448 2.42 10.42 1.73
N PRO A 449 3.31 10.37 2.73
CA PRO A 449 3.10 10.95 4.04
C PRO A 449 2.57 12.38 3.96
N PHE A 450 1.51 12.65 4.70
CA PHE A 450 0.90 13.97 4.71
C PHE A 450 1.72 14.94 5.57
N ALA A 451 1.97 16.12 5.05
CA ALA A 451 2.64 17.18 5.78
C ALA A 451 2.04 18.54 5.44
N ASP A 452 1.67 19.28 6.47
CA ASP A 452 1.40 20.70 6.41
C ASP A 452 2.57 21.45 7.04
N TYR A 453 3.62 21.66 6.26
CA TYR A 453 4.83 22.33 6.71
C TYR A 453 4.62 23.84 6.94
N SER A 454 3.48 24.42 6.54
CA SER A 454 3.18 25.82 6.87
C SER A 454 3.01 26.08 8.38
N LYS A 455 2.80 25.01 9.16
CA LYS A 455 2.60 25.06 10.62
C LYS A 455 3.84 24.82 11.43
N VAL A 456 4.98 24.54 10.79
CA VAL A 456 6.24 24.23 11.44
C VAL A 456 7.39 24.91 10.71
N ASP A 457 8.36 25.37 11.44
CA ASP A 457 9.64 25.84 10.90
C ASP A 457 10.48 24.60 10.52
N TYR A 458 10.30 24.13 9.28
CA TYR A 458 10.93 22.91 8.81
C TYR A 458 12.47 22.98 8.87
N PRO A 459 13.16 24.06 8.43
CA PRO A 459 14.61 24.15 8.54
C PRO A 459 15.11 24.06 9.98
N LYS A 460 14.45 24.73 10.92
CA LYS A 460 14.79 24.67 12.36
C LYS A 460 14.64 23.26 12.92
N GLU A 461 13.54 22.60 12.67
CA GLU A 461 13.32 21.25 13.16
C GLU A 461 14.26 20.24 12.49
N LEU A 462 14.55 20.41 11.21
CA LEU A 462 15.51 19.57 10.50
C LEU A 462 16.93 19.78 11.06
N LYS A 463 17.34 21.02 11.39
CA LYS A 463 18.62 21.32 12.04
C LYS A 463 18.74 20.58 13.39
N ARG A 464 17.67 20.55 14.16
CA ARG A 464 17.61 19.78 15.41
C ARG A 464 17.84 18.28 15.17
N LEU A 465 17.19 17.71 14.16
CA LEU A 465 17.38 16.30 13.78
C LEU A 465 18.79 16.03 13.26
N TYR A 466 19.34 16.93 12.46
CA TYR A 466 20.71 16.84 11.95
C TYR A 466 21.74 16.80 13.08
N ILE A 467 21.66 17.71 14.04
CA ILE A 467 22.55 17.74 15.22
C ILE A 467 22.42 16.43 16.01
N ALA A 468 21.20 15.94 16.23
CA ALA A 468 20.98 14.67 16.91
C ALA A 468 21.57 13.49 16.15
N ALA A 469 21.46 13.47 14.82
CA ALA A 469 22.05 12.46 13.94
C ALA A 469 23.58 12.48 14.01
N GLN A 470 24.19 13.65 13.91
CA GLN A 470 25.65 13.80 13.99
C GLN A 470 26.20 13.33 15.35
N ARG A 471 25.52 13.66 16.46
CA ARG A 471 25.90 13.18 17.82
C ARG A 471 25.87 11.64 17.88
N ARG A 472 24.84 11.01 17.32
CA ARG A 472 24.74 9.54 17.27
C ARG A 472 25.83 8.91 16.42
N ASN A 473 26.24 9.57 15.33
CA ASN A 473 27.30 9.10 14.44
C ASN A 473 28.71 9.41 14.99
N GLY A 474 28.84 9.92 16.21
CA GLY A 474 30.13 10.17 16.88
C GLY A 474 30.82 11.45 16.43
N VAL A 475 30.13 12.33 15.71
CA VAL A 475 30.65 13.69 15.44
C VAL A 475 30.41 14.56 16.65
N SER A 476 31.47 15.13 17.24
CA SER A 476 31.33 15.97 18.44
C SER A 476 30.52 17.24 18.12
N ALA A 477 29.64 17.63 19.05
CA ALA A 477 28.83 18.83 18.93
C ALA A 477 29.67 20.12 18.73
N ASP A 478 30.92 20.09 19.17
CA ASP A 478 31.87 21.20 19.03
C ASP A 478 32.19 21.58 17.56
N ASN A 479 32.09 20.64 16.62
CA ASN A 479 32.29 20.95 15.20
C ASN A 479 31.06 21.60 14.57
N ALA A 480 29.87 21.20 14.98
CA ALA A 480 28.63 21.80 14.48
C ALA A 480 28.43 23.25 14.99
N GLU A 481 28.83 23.53 16.24
CA GLU A 481 28.80 24.89 16.81
C GLU A 481 29.92 25.80 16.29
N LYS A 482 31.09 25.25 15.93
CA LYS A 482 32.17 26.01 15.31
C LYS A 482 31.86 26.45 13.88
N GLU A 483 31.14 25.65 13.10
CA GLU A 483 30.67 26.05 11.77
C GLU A 483 29.62 27.18 11.90
N GLU A 484 28.73 27.14 12.90
CA GLU A 484 27.73 28.17 13.15
C GLU A 484 28.37 29.52 13.60
N SER A 485 29.46 29.45 14.38
CA SER A 485 30.18 30.65 14.79
C SER A 485 31.07 31.24 13.68
N ALA A 486 31.53 30.44 12.73
CA ALA A 486 32.31 30.92 11.59
C ALA A 486 31.46 31.63 10.52
N GLU A 487 30.22 31.19 10.32
CA GLU A 487 29.29 31.84 9.41
C GLU A 487 28.70 33.15 9.95
N SER A 488 28.57 33.28 11.29
CA SER A 488 28.06 34.50 11.90
C SER A 488 29.10 35.66 11.96
N VAL A 489 30.36 35.41 11.59
CA VAL A 489 31.44 36.41 11.59
C VAL A 489 31.68 36.96 10.14
N THR A 490 31.01 36.42 9.14
CA THR A 490 31.14 36.82 7.74
C THR A 490 29.93 37.60 7.16
N ASP A 491 28.95 37.98 7.97
CA ASP A 491 27.88 38.93 7.65
C ASP A 491 28.14 40.35 8.13
#